data_378a0fc75c5c72abad9f5f26c5ee24b6
#
_entry.id   378a0fc75c5c72abad9f5f26c5ee24b6
#
_cell.length_a   1.000
_cell.length_b   1.000
_cell.length_c   1.000
_cell.angle_alpha   90.00
_cell.angle_beta   90.00
_cell.angle_gamma   90.00
#
_symmetry.space_group_name_H-M   'P 1'
#
loop_
_entity.id
_entity.type
_entity.pdbx_description
1 polymer ?
#
loop_
_entity_poly.entity_id
_entity_poly.type
_entity_poly.pdbx_seq_one_letter_code
_entity_poly.pdbx_strand_id
1 'polypeptide(L)'
;SVPIKEKRFCITHANFPSKHNLERCKSLNVWADVQPAWLYKDGATQLDILGDERMRWFQPYKTWLEYTTVGGGSDHMIRLDPLEATNPWSPWLGMWIAVTRNLEGGGVHRPEECLTREQAVRLYTINNAYLHHEEKDKGSLEVGKLGDLIVMDRNVLTCPPHDVRGT
;
A
#
# COMPACT_ATOMS: atom_id res chain seq x y z
N SER A 1 4.64 2.59 32.20
CA SER A 1 4.50 2.67 30.73
C SER A 1 3.85 1.39 30.21
N VAL A 2 2.90 1.51 29.32
CA VAL A 2 2.28 0.33 28.68
C VAL A 2 3.25 -0.17 27.60
N PRO A 3 3.65 -1.45 27.61
CA PRO A 3 4.49 -2.00 26.55
C PRO A 3 3.69 -2.04 25.25
N ILE A 4 4.09 -1.26 24.24
CA ILE A 4 3.38 -1.18 22.95
C ILE A 4 3.86 -2.23 21.93
N LYS A 5 5.06 -2.75 22.09
CA LYS A 5 5.73 -3.62 21.12
C LYS A 5 4.92 -4.88 20.73
N GLU A 6 4.14 -5.41 21.66
CA GLU A 6 3.33 -6.61 21.47
C GLU A 6 1.87 -6.28 21.07
N LYS A 7 1.52 -5.01 21.01
CA LYS A 7 0.13 -4.55 20.79
C LYS A 7 -0.22 -4.35 19.34
N ARG A 8 0.76 -4.44 18.43
CA ARG A 8 0.55 -4.27 16.99
C ARG A 8 -0.18 -2.95 16.65
N PHE A 9 0.29 -1.83 17.20
CA PHE A 9 -0.23 -0.53 16.80
C PHE A 9 0.10 -0.23 15.35
N CYS A 10 -0.82 0.44 14.65
CA CYS A 10 -0.67 0.84 13.27
C CYS A 10 -0.75 2.36 13.14
N ILE A 11 0.09 2.92 12.26
CA ILE A 11 -0.02 4.31 11.81
C ILE A 11 -0.83 4.29 10.51
N THR A 12 -2.04 4.82 10.56
CA THR A 12 -2.88 5.01 9.39
C THR A 12 -2.40 6.23 8.60
N HIS A 13 -2.49 6.16 7.26
CA HIS A 13 -2.02 7.20 6.35
C HIS A 13 -0.54 7.54 6.53
N ALA A 14 0.31 6.53 6.51
CA ALA A 14 1.75 6.65 6.74
C ALA A 14 2.48 7.37 5.60
N ASN A 15 2.05 8.61 5.25
CA ASN A 15 2.40 9.32 4.02
C ASN A 15 3.82 9.86 4.01
N PHE A 16 4.29 10.50 5.09
CA PHE A 16 5.58 11.20 5.15
C PHE A 16 6.40 10.72 6.35
N PRO A 17 6.96 9.52 6.33
CA PRO A 17 7.86 9.10 7.40
C PRO A 17 9.19 9.86 7.33
N SER A 18 9.86 9.98 8.47
CA SER A 18 11.28 10.28 8.52
C SER A 18 12.07 9.00 8.82
N LYS A 19 13.36 8.99 8.52
CA LYS A 19 14.23 7.85 8.89
C LYS A 19 14.13 7.52 10.37
N HIS A 20 14.14 8.54 11.23
CA HIS A 20 13.98 8.36 12.67
C HIS A 20 12.65 7.67 13.04
N ASN A 21 11.54 8.07 12.39
CA ASN A 21 10.25 7.46 12.66
C ASN A 21 10.18 6.00 12.18
N LEU A 22 10.77 5.69 11.02
CA LEU A 22 10.90 4.32 10.52
C LEU A 22 11.67 3.41 11.49
N GLU A 23 12.81 3.88 11.99
CA GLU A 23 13.62 3.17 12.99
C GLU A 23 12.82 2.95 14.30
N ARG A 24 12.05 3.94 14.74
CA ARG A 24 11.18 3.80 15.90
C ARG A 24 10.04 2.80 15.65
N CYS A 25 9.39 2.85 14.51
CA CYS A 25 8.36 1.88 14.14
C CYS A 25 8.91 0.46 14.20
N LYS A 26 10.10 0.23 13.63
CA LYS A 26 10.79 -1.07 13.68
C LYS A 26 11.05 -1.51 15.13
N SER A 27 11.62 -0.63 15.95
CA SER A 27 11.99 -0.95 17.32
C SER A 27 10.79 -1.25 18.23
N LEU A 28 9.66 -0.63 17.94
CA LEU A 28 8.42 -0.73 18.72
C LEU A 28 7.40 -1.70 18.11
N ASN A 29 7.71 -2.32 16.96
CA ASN A 29 6.79 -3.16 16.20
C ASN A 29 5.47 -2.43 15.89
N VAL A 30 5.58 -1.16 15.48
CA VAL A 30 4.47 -0.35 15.00
C VAL A 30 4.41 -0.48 13.49
N TRP A 31 3.23 -0.72 12.95
CA TRP A 31 3.00 -0.99 11.54
C TRP A 31 2.51 0.24 10.80
N ALA A 32 2.43 0.13 9.48
CA ALA A 32 1.95 1.19 8.63
C ALA A 32 0.79 0.71 7.76
N ASP A 33 -0.14 1.60 7.53
CA ASP A 33 -1.23 1.46 6.57
C ASP A 33 -1.13 2.60 5.55
N VAL A 34 -1.05 2.26 4.27
CA VAL A 34 -0.84 3.20 3.16
C VAL A 34 -1.98 3.14 2.16
N GLN A 35 -2.23 4.25 1.48
CA GLN A 35 -3.27 4.39 0.48
C GLN A 35 -2.65 4.79 -0.87
N PRO A 36 -2.33 3.84 -1.74
CA PRO A 36 -1.69 4.13 -3.02
C PRO A 36 -2.44 5.13 -3.92
N ALA A 37 -3.77 5.19 -3.80
CA ALA A 37 -4.57 6.16 -4.52
C ALA A 37 -4.17 7.62 -4.26
N TRP A 38 -3.69 7.93 -3.06
CA TRP A 38 -3.22 9.29 -2.72
C TRP A 38 -1.95 9.67 -3.48
N LEU A 39 -1.02 8.72 -3.68
CA LEU A 39 0.12 8.99 -4.54
C LEU A 39 -0.33 9.30 -5.97
N TYR A 40 -1.25 8.51 -6.50
CA TYR A 40 -1.75 8.66 -7.86
C TYR A 40 -2.48 9.98 -8.08
N LYS A 41 -3.44 10.30 -7.19
CA LYS A 41 -4.31 11.47 -7.31
C LYS A 41 -3.61 12.79 -6.94
N ASP A 42 -2.86 12.79 -5.86
CA ASP A 42 -2.31 14.02 -5.27
C ASP A 42 -0.83 14.22 -5.58
N GLY A 43 -0.14 13.19 -6.02
CA GLY A 43 1.32 13.19 -6.13
C GLY A 43 1.88 14.32 -7.00
N ALA A 44 1.27 14.62 -8.14
CA ALA A 44 1.71 15.70 -9.02
C ALA A 44 1.55 17.06 -8.34
N THR A 45 0.38 17.33 -7.75
CA THR A 45 0.10 18.58 -7.03
C THR A 45 1.01 18.75 -5.82
N GLN A 46 1.22 17.67 -5.07
CA GLN A 46 2.10 17.69 -3.90
C GLN A 46 3.56 17.94 -4.31
N LEU A 47 3.99 17.38 -5.44
CA LEU A 47 5.33 17.61 -5.98
C LEU A 47 5.56 19.09 -6.34
N ASP A 48 4.58 19.72 -6.96
CA ASP A 48 4.63 21.16 -7.29
C ASP A 48 4.69 22.04 -6.04
N ILE A 49 3.97 21.68 -4.99
CA ILE A 49 3.90 22.47 -3.75
C ILE A 49 5.11 22.25 -2.86
N LEU A 50 5.52 20.99 -2.65
CA LEU A 50 6.53 20.62 -1.66
C LEU A 50 7.93 20.49 -2.22
N GLY A 51 8.06 20.32 -3.52
CA GLY A 51 9.32 20.06 -4.22
C GLY A 51 9.85 18.64 -4.03
N ASP A 52 10.76 18.24 -4.92
CA ASP A 52 11.24 16.86 -5.03
C ASP A 52 11.91 16.33 -3.74
N GLU A 53 12.66 17.18 -3.02
CA GLU A 53 13.36 16.73 -1.82
C GLU A 53 12.41 16.29 -0.70
N ARG A 54 11.30 16.99 -0.48
CA ARG A 54 10.31 16.61 0.51
C ARG A 54 9.48 15.43 0.02
N MET A 55 9.13 15.43 -1.25
CA MET A 55 8.35 14.37 -1.89
C MET A 55 9.06 13.02 -1.95
N ARG A 56 10.37 12.94 -1.76
CA ARG A 56 11.07 11.66 -1.62
C ARG A 56 10.52 10.79 -0.49
N TRP A 57 9.88 11.41 0.50
CA TRP A 57 9.27 10.73 1.64
C TRP A 57 7.77 10.48 1.45
N PHE A 58 7.20 10.85 0.29
CA PHE A 58 5.78 10.63 0.06
C PHE A 58 5.49 9.19 -0.30
N GLN A 59 4.85 8.49 0.62
CA GLN A 59 4.47 7.07 0.52
C GLN A 59 5.63 6.19 -0.01
N PRO A 60 6.75 6.10 0.69
CA PRO A 60 7.89 5.29 0.27
C PRO A 60 7.64 3.82 0.63
N TYR A 61 6.89 3.10 -0.21
CA TYR A 61 6.36 1.76 0.07
C TYR A 61 7.46 0.73 0.32
N LYS A 62 8.49 0.71 -0.54
CA LYS A 62 9.59 -0.24 -0.43
C LYS A 62 10.41 0.05 0.83
N THR A 63 10.70 1.31 1.07
CA THR A 63 11.36 1.75 2.31
C THR A 63 10.56 1.33 3.54
N TRP A 64 9.25 1.56 3.58
CA TRP A 64 8.42 1.11 4.70
C TRP A 64 8.54 -0.40 4.97
N LEU A 65 8.51 -1.22 3.91
CA LEU A 65 8.61 -2.69 4.01
C LEU A 65 9.95 -3.17 4.58
N GLU A 66 11.02 -2.38 4.51
CA GLU A 66 12.32 -2.70 5.12
C GLU A 66 12.30 -2.52 6.66
N TYR A 67 11.35 -1.77 7.16
CA TYR A 67 11.28 -1.45 8.59
C TYR A 67 10.16 -2.15 9.32
N THR A 68 9.01 -2.37 8.68
CA THR A 68 7.84 -2.95 9.34
C THR A 68 6.86 -3.59 8.36
N THR A 69 5.82 -4.22 8.89
CA THR A 69 4.69 -4.69 8.08
C THR A 69 3.87 -3.50 7.58
N VAL A 70 3.49 -3.56 6.30
CA VAL A 70 2.69 -2.53 5.64
C VAL A 70 1.46 -3.16 5.04
N GLY A 71 0.29 -2.62 5.35
CA GLY A 71 -0.97 -2.92 4.67
C GLY A 71 -1.34 -1.83 3.67
N GLY A 72 -2.25 -2.14 2.76
CA GLY A 72 -2.76 -1.21 1.77
C GLY A 72 -4.28 -1.12 1.78
N GLY A 73 -4.77 0.09 1.63
CA GLY A 73 -6.19 0.38 1.56
C GLY A 73 -6.50 1.49 0.57
N SER A 74 -7.78 1.81 0.39
CA SER A 74 -8.21 2.87 -0.50
C SER A 74 -8.49 4.18 0.23
N ASP A 75 -8.85 4.12 1.50
CA ASP A 75 -9.47 5.24 2.21
C ASP A 75 -10.65 5.81 1.40
N HIS A 76 -11.47 4.89 0.85
CA HIS A 76 -12.52 5.25 -0.10
C HIS A 76 -13.54 6.21 0.51
N MET A 77 -13.76 7.30 -0.19
CA MET A 77 -14.82 8.27 0.14
C MET A 77 -15.36 8.96 -1.11
N ILE A 78 -16.57 9.50 -1.03
CA ILE A 78 -17.16 10.44 -2.00
C ILE A 78 -17.32 9.87 -3.42
N ARG A 79 -17.97 8.98 -3.80
CA ARG A 79 -18.38 8.37 -5.08
C ARG A 79 -18.18 6.87 -5.07
N LEU A 80 -19.19 6.18 -5.54
CA LEU A 80 -19.12 4.75 -5.78
C LEU A 80 -18.50 4.46 -7.15
N ASP A 81 -17.27 4.88 -7.34
CA ASP A 81 -16.51 4.60 -8.57
C ASP A 81 -15.18 3.95 -8.23
N PRO A 82 -14.88 2.77 -8.81
CA PRO A 82 -13.66 2.03 -8.48
C PRO A 82 -12.37 2.70 -8.95
N LEU A 83 -12.44 3.58 -9.95
CA LEU A 83 -11.27 4.17 -10.62
C LEU A 83 -11.24 5.69 -10.57
N GLU A 84 -12.41 6.35 -10.61
CA GLU A 84 -12.54 7.80 -10.82
C GLU A 84 -12.97 8.57 -9.56
N ALA A 85 -13.24 7.88 -8.45
CA ALA A 85 -13.51 8.53 -7.18
C ALA A 85 -12.28 9.32 -6.66
N THR A 86 -12.50 10.22 -5.72
CA THR A 86 -11.40 10.94 -5.06
C THR A 86 -10.40 9.98 -4.46
N ASN A 87 -10.89 8.94 -3.75
CA ASN A 87 -10.08 7.81 -3.32
C ASN A 87 -10.68 6.53 -3.94
N PRO A 88 -10.21 6.12 -5.12
CA PRO A 88 -10.70 4.92 -5.79
C PRO A 88 -10.55 3.67 -4.93
N TRP A 89 -11.59 2.86 -4.86
CA TRP A 89 -11.59 1.68 -4.00
C TRP A 89 -11.01 0.41 -4.65
N SER A 90 -10.74 0.42 -5.97
CA SER A 90 -10.21 -0.75 -6.66
C SER A 90 -8.84 -1.18 -6.08
N PRO A 91 -8.72 -2.39 -5.53
CA PRO A 91 -7.43 -2.91 -5.08
C PRO A 91 -6.44 -3.10 -6.23
N TRP A 92 -6.95 -3.38 -7.44
CA TRP A 92 -6.14 -3.53 -8.65
C TRP A 92 -5.48 -2.23 -9.06
N LEU A 93 -6.20 -1.11 -8.97
CA LEU A 93 -5.61 0.21 -9.17
C LEU A 93 -4.53 0.47 -8.12
N GLY A 94 -4.81 0.18 -6.85
CA GLY A 94 -3.84 0.35 -5.77
C GLY A 94 -2.58 -0.49 -5.97
N MET A 95 -2.71 -1.76 -6.36
CA MET A 95 -1.57 -2.63 -6.69
C MET A 95 -0.80 -2.10 -7.90
N TRP A 96 -1.50 -1.65 -8.95
CA TRP A 96 -0.87 -1.05 -10.12
C TRP A 96 -0.04 0.19 -9.75
N ILE A 97 -0.59 1.08 -8.92
CA ILE A 97 0.13 2.26 -8.42
C ILE A 97 1.37 1.83 -7.63
N ALA A 98 1.23 0.85 -6.75
CA ALA A 98 2.33 0.36 -5.92
C ALA A 98 3.49 -0.22 -6.74
N VAL A 99 3.22 -0.86 -7.88
CA VAL A 99 4.26 -1.44 -8.75
C VAL A 99 4.78 -0.50 -9.83
N THR A 100 4.07 0.59 -10.14
CA THR A 100 4.47 1.52 -11.21
C THR A 100 4.83 2.91 -10.72
N ARG A 101 4.24 3.34 -9.62
CA ARG A 101 4.31 4.69 -9.05
C ARG A 101 3.93 5.80 -10.03
N ASN A 102 3.04 5.46 -10.98
CA ASN A 102 2.48 6.44 -11.91
C ASN A 102 1.60 7.46 -11.17
N LEU A 103 1.64 8.69 -11.66
CA LEU A 103 0.77 9.78 -11.23
C LEU A 103 -0.37 9.97 -12.23
N GLU A 104 -1.54 10.43 -11.79
CA GLU A 104 -2.69 10.69 -12.67
C GLU A 104 -2.38 11.74 -13.74
N GLY A 105 -1.64 12.80 -13.37
CA GLY A 105 -1.17 13.83 -14.27
C GLY A 105 -0.03 13.42 -15.22
N GLY A 106 0.38 12.15 -15.17
CA GLY A 106 1.52 11.62 -15.93
C GLY A 106 2.84 11.65 -15.14
N GLY A 107 3.79 10.89 -15.63
CA GLY A 107 5.09 10.71 -14.97
C GLY A 107 5.08 9.60 -13.92
N VAL A 108 6.28 9.31 -13.43
CA VAL A 108 6.54 8.28 -12.40
C VAL A 108 7.27 8.94 -11.24
N HIS A 109 6.74 8.78 -10.02
CA HIS A 109 7.36 9.36 -8.85
C HIS A 109 8.20 8.33 -8.09
N ARG A 110 9.53 8.57 -8.00
CA ARG A 110 10.46 7.71 -7.25
C ARG A 110 10.35 6.22 -7.63
N PRO A 111 10.73 5.83 -8.86
CA PRO A 111 10.61 4.44 -9.32
C PRO A 111 11.40 3.44 -8.47
N GLU A 112 12.40 3.89 -7.73
CA GLU A 112 13.13 3.06 -6.75
C GLU A 112 12.25 2.54 -5.60
N GLU A 113 11.13 3.18 -5.34
CA GLU A 113 10.14 2.79 -4.34
C GLU A 113 9.01 1.89 -4.91
N CYS A 114 9.12 1.45 -6.16
CA CYS A 114 8.21 0.46 -6.73
C CYS A 114 8.28 -0.85 -5.95
N LEU A 115 7.12 -1.42 -5.68
CA LEU A 115 7.01 -2.77 -5.13
C LEU A 115 7.13 -3.83 -6.24
N THR A 116 7.56 -5.03 -5.86
CA THR A 116 7.35 -6.21 -6.71
C THR A 116 5.86 -6.56 -6.76
N ARG A 117 5.46 -7.36 -7.75
CA ARG A 117 4.07 -7.85 -7.87
C ARG A 117 3.64 -8.65 -6.64
N GLU A 118 4.52 -9.50 -6.14
CA GLU A 118 4.27 -10.29 -4.93
C GLU A 118 4.10 -9.39 -3.70
N GLN A 119 4.95 -8.37 -3.56
CA GLN A 119 4.80 -7.40 -2.47
C GLN A 119 3.48 -6.64 -2.56
N ALA A 120 3.05 -6.24 -3.77
CA ALA A 120 1.78 -5.55 -3.98
C ALA A 120 0.57 -6.47 -3.67
N VAL A 121 0.61 -7.74 -4.05
CA VAL A 121 -0.42 -8.72 -3.67
C VAL A 121 -0.45 -8.89 -2.15
N ARG A 122 0.70 -9.08 -1.52
CA ARG A 122 0.79 -9.22 -0.05
C ARG A 122 0.28 -7.99 0.69
N LEU A 123 0.49 -6.79 0.14
CA LEU A 123 0.00 -5.52 0.69
C LEU A 123 -1.52 -5.55 0.88
N TYR A 124 -2.25 -6.13 -0.08
CA TYR A 124 -3.71 -6.19 -0.09
C TYR A 124 -4.31 -7.51 0.44
N THR A 125 -3.49 -8.45 0.88
CA THR A 125 -3.94 -9.75 1.37
C THR A 125 -3.40 -10.06 2.76
N ILE A 126 -2.34 -10.87 2.87
CA ILE A 126 -1.82 -11.37 4.15
C ILE A 126 -1.33 -10.24 5.08
N ASN A 127 -0.78 -9.15 4.53
CA ASN A 127 -0.36 -8.04 5.37
C ASN A 127 -1.56 -7.35 6.02
N ASN A 128 -2.66 -7.14 5.29
CA ASN A 128 -3.89 -6.60 5.85
C ASN A 128 -4.49 -7.55 6.90
N ALA A 129 -4.54 -8.86 6.61
CA ALA A 129 -5.00 -9.83 7.60
C ALA A 129 -4.16 -9.73 8.89
N TYR A 130 -2.84 -9.55 8.76
CA TYR A 130 -1.96 -9.37 9.89
C TYR A 130 -2.22 -8.06 10.66
N LEU A 131 -2.52 -6.94 9.97
CA LEU A 131 -2.91 -5.67 10.61
C LEU A 131 -4.20 -5.82 11.43
N HIS A 132 -5.11 -6.67 10.99
CA HIS A 132 -6.40 -6.92 11.65
C HIS A 132 -6.37 -8.07 12.67
N HIS A 133 -5.20 -8.68 12.92
CA HIS A 133 -5.04 -9.87 13.77
C HIS A 133 -5.80 -11.12 13.27
N GLU A 134 -6.00 -11.23 11.97
CA GLU A 134 -6.77 -12.28 11.30
C GLU A 134 -5.91 -13.17 10.38
N GLU A 135 -4.59 -13.06 10.46
CA GLU A 135 -3.64 -13.80 9.61
C GLU A 135 -3.70 -15.32 9.79
N LYS A 136 -4.30 -15.80 10.88
CA LYS A 136 -4.54 -17.22 11.12
C LYS A 136 -5.76 -17.75 10.39
N ASP A 137 -6.70 -16.85 10.09
CA ASP A 137 -8.01 -17.21 9.54
C ASP A 137 -8.13 -16.86 8.05
N LYS A 138 -7.41 -15.84 7.55
CA LYS A 138 -7.49 -15.40 6.17
C LYS A 138 -6.21 -14.69 5.67
N GLY A 139 -6.24 -14.21 4.44
CA GLY A 139 -5.15 -13.46 3.80
C GLY A 139 -4.18 -14.34 3.00
N SER A 140 -4.31 -15.66 3.05
CA SER A 140 -3.57 -16.61 2.24
C SER A 140 -4.38 -17.90 2.04
N LEU A 141 -4.07 -18.62 0.97
CA LEU A 141 -4.70 -19.93 0.67
C LEU A 141 -3.91 -21.04 1.36
N GLU A 142 -4.31 -21.36 2.56
CA GLU A 142 -3.69 -22.40 3.39
C GLU A 142 -4.76 -23.31 4.00
N VAL A 143 -4.42 -24.59 4.23
CA VAL A 143 -5.34 -25.54 4.87
C VAL A 143 -5.73 -25.05 6.27
N GLY A 144 -7.01 -24.97 6.53
CA GLY A 144 -7.56 -24.53 7.81
C GLY A 144 -7.96 -23.05 7.85
N LYS A 145 -7.62 -22.27 6.83
CA LYS A 145 -8.09 -20.87 6.68
C LYS A 145 -9.43 -20.81 5.93
N LEU A 146 -10.09 -19.66 6.03
CA LEU A 146 -11.29 -19.35 5.26
C LEU A 146 -10.98 -19.42 3.76
N GLY A 147 -11.93 -19.93 2.99
CA GLY A 147 -11.84 -20.03 1.53
C GLY A 147 -12.16 -18.73 0.81
N ASP A 148 -11.80 -17.59 1.38
CA ASP A 148 -11.97 -16.28 0.79
C ASP A 148 -10.98 -16.10 -0.37
N LEU A 149 -11.47 -16.34 -1.59
CA LEU A 149 -10.66 -16.30 -2.80
C LEU A 149 -11.42 -15.66 -3.96
N ILE A 150 -10.66 -15.18 -4.91
CA ILE A 150 -11.17 -14.69 -6.20
C ILE A 150 -10.48 -15.43 -7.33
N VAL A 151 -11.20 -15.59 -8.44
CA VAL A 151 -10.63 -16.08 -9.69
C VAL A 151 -10.44 -14.91 -10.63
N MET A 152 -9.21 -14.74 -11.11
CA MET A 152 -8.84 -13.61 -11.97
C MET A 152 -8.78 -14.05 -13.43
N ASP A 153 -9.05 -13.12 -14.35
CA ASP A 153 -8.98 -13.35 -15.79
C ASP A 153 -7.53 -13.40 -16.31
N ARG A 154 -6.58 -12.96 -15.50
CA ARG A 154 -5.16 -12.93 -15.85
C ARG A 154 -4.25 -13.16 -14.64
N ASN A 155 -3.01 -13.56 -14.90
CA ASN A 155 -2.01 -13.71 -13.85
C ASN A 155 -1.37 -12.35 -13.53
N VAL A 156 -1.78 -11.72 -12.44
CA VAL A 156 -1.28 -10.40 -12.02
C VAL A 156 0.21 -10.39 -11.66
N LEU A 157 0.82 -11.53 -11.41
CA LEU A 157 2.26 -11.62 -11.14
C LEU A 157 3.12 -11.51 -12.41
N THR A 158 2.56 -11.82 -13.59
CA THR A 158 3.31 -11.92 -14.85
C THR A 158 2.74 -11.09 -15.99
N CYS A 159 1.50 -10.64 -15.93
CA CYS A 159 0.89 -9.80 -16.98
C CYS A 159 1.65 -8.47 -17.14
N PRO A 160 1.55 -7.77 -18.27
CA PRO A 160 2.07 -6.42 -18.42
C PRO A 160 1.60 -5.49 -17.29
N PRO A 161 2.44 -4.55 -16.80
CA PRO A 161 2.08 -3.70 -15.66
C PRO A 161 0.74 -2.96 -15.82
N HIS A 162 0.44 -2.44 -17.01
CA HIS A 162 -0.80 -1.72 -17.29
C HIS A 162 -2.06 -2.58 -17.19
N ASP A 163 -1.93 -3.89 -17.35
CA ASP A 163 -3.05 -4.81 -17.28
C ASP A 163 -3.53 -5.10 -15.85
N VAL A 164 -2.66 -4.84 -14.86
CA VAL A 164 -3.03 -5.06 -13.44
C VAL A 164 -4.24 -4.26 -13.02
N ARG A 165 -4.33 -2.98 -13.44
CA ARG A 165 -5.45 -2.12 -13.05
C ARG A 165 -6.79 -2.50 -13.69
N GLY A 166 -6.77 -3.33 -14.72
CA GLY A 166 -7.95 -3.78 -15.47
C GLY A 166 -8.36 -5.22 -15.19
N THR A 167 -7.82 -5.81 -14.10
CA THR A 167 -8.15 -7.17 -13.68
C THR A 167 -9.52 -7.26 -13.06
#